data_f545bd83813a4cceadeccf5c06cea99d
#
_entry.id   f545bd83813a4cceadeccf5c06cea99d
#
_cell.length_a   1.000
_cell.length_b   1.000
_cell.length_c   1.000
_cell.angle_alpha   90.00
_cell.angle_beta   90.00
_cell.angle_gamma   90.00
#
_symmetry.space_group_name_H-M   'P 1'
#
loop_
_entity.id
_entity.type
_entity.pdbx_description
1 polymer ?
#
loop_
_entity_poly.entity_id
_entity_poly.type
_entity_poly.pdbx_seq_one_letter_code
_entity_poly.pdbx_strand_id
1 'polypeptide(L)'
;MSTDRVSYTLDSTLETVNDAEETAGRMAAAAGFDDEEIMKISMAVREAAVNAVLHGNAYDPSKKVTLAFERTAHDLVIVVRDQGKGLDATKIPDPLAPDNLLKTSGRGIFLIRSFMDVVEIHPSQTGTELRMIKHVHGNPADSKEALQ
;
A
#
# COMPACT_ATOMS: atom_id res chain seq x y z
N MET A 1 -20.08 3.14 14.83
CA MET A 1 -19.57 2.78 13.53
C MET A 1 -18.41 1.84 13.67
N SER A 2 -18.57 0.70 13.13
CA SER A 2 -17.49 -0.27 13.17
C SER A 2 -16.50 -0.01 12.04
N THR A 3 -15.23 -0.17 12.33
CA THR A 3 -14.20 -0.24 11.31
C THR A 3 -13.62 -1.64 11.36
N ASP A 4 -13.36 -2.18 10.18
CA ASP A 4 -12.64 -3.45 10.08
C ASP A 4 -11.17 -3.14 10.02
N ARG A 5 -10.41 -3.80 10.86
CA ARG A 5 -8.96 -3.62 10.89
C ARG A 5 -8.29 -4.96 11.06
N VAL A 6 -7.31 -5.25 10.19
CA VAL A 6 -6.47 -6.44 10.32
C VAL A 6 -5.02 -6.02 10.16
N SER A 7 -4.16 -6.72 10.88
CA SER A 7 -2.73 -6.46 10.83
C SER A 7 -1.98 -7.79 10.88
N TYR A 8 -0.96 -7.91 10.04
CA TYR A 8 -0.15 -9.11 9.94
C TYR A 8 1.32 -8.74 10.01
N THR A 9 2.10 -9.58 10.68
CA THR A 9 3.56 -9.52 10.62
C THR A 9 4.02 -10.82 9.95
N LEU A 10 4.62 -10.68 8.77
CA LEU A 10 4.89 -11.81 7.90
C LEU A 10 6.37 -11.83 7.48
N ASP A 11 6.79 -12.98 6.97
CA ASP A 11 8.17 -13.15 6.50
C ASP A 11 8.40 -12.40 5.18
N SER A 12 9.68 -12.17 4.89
CA SER A 12 10.07 -11.47 3.65
C SER A 12 10.15 -12.46 2.49
N THR A 13 8.98 -12.90 2.01
CA THR A 13 8.86 -13.94 0.98
C THR A 13 7.83 -13.54 -0.07
N LEU A 14 7.87 -14.23 -1.22
CA LEU A 14 6.87 -14.05 -2.26
C LEU A 14 5.48 -14.49 -1.81
N GLU A 15 5.40 -15.44 -0.89
CA GLU A 15 4.12 -15.84 -0.32
C GLU A 15 3.45 -14.67 0.38
N THR A 16 4.23 -13.87 1.10
CA THR A 16 3.75 -12.65 1.74
C THR A 16 3.18 -11.66 0.72
N VAL A 17 3.83 -11.54 -0.44
CA VAL A 17 3.34 -10.70 -1.52
C VAL A 17 1.97 -11.18 -2.01
N ASN A 18 1.82 -12.49 -2.19
CA ASN A 18 0.55 -13.07 -2.62
C ASN A 18 -0.53 -12.87 -1.57
N ASP A 19 -0.20 -13.04 -0.30
CA ASP A 19 -1.13 -12.84 0.81
C ASP A 19 -1.59 -11.38 0.90
N ALA A 20 -0.67 -10.46 0.67
CA ALA A 20 -1.00 -9.03 0.69
C ALA A 20 -2.00 -8.68 -0.42
N GLU A 21 -1.76 -9.19 -1.61
CA GLU A 21 -2.64 -8.96 -2.75
C GLU A 21 -4.03 -9.53 -2.50
N GLU A 22 -4.11 -10.75 -2.00
CA GLU A 22 -5.38 -11.41 -1.72
C GLU A 22 -6.15 -10.67 -0.64
N THR A 23 -5.49 -10.28 0.44
CA THR A 23 -6.14 -9.56 1.53
C THR A 23 -6.65 -8.21 1.05
N ALA A 24 -5.86 -7.51 0.23
CA ALA A 24 -6.27 -6.23 -0.35
C ALA A 24 -7.56 -6.39 -1.16
N GLY A 25 -7.63 -7.44 -1.98
CA GLY A 25 -8.83 -7.70 -2.79
C GLY A 25 -10.06 -7.96 -1.93
N ARG A 26 -9.90 -8.75 -0.86
CA ARG A 26 -11.03 -9.04 0.04
C ARG A 26 -11.48 -7.77 0.77
N MET A 27 -10.57 -6.96 1.24
CA MET A 27 -10.90 -5.73 1.94
C MET A 27 -11.55 -4.71 1.01
N ALA A 28 -11.05 -4.62 -0.22
CA ALA A 28 -11.64 -3.72 -1.22
C ALA A 28 -13.05 -4.15 -1.59
N ALA A 29 -13.28 -5.46 -1.77
CA ALA A 29 -14.61 -5.97 -2.05
C ALA A 29 -15.57 -5.68 -0.89
N ALA A 30 -15.12 -5.89 0.34
CA ALA A 30 -15.92 -5.60 1.52
C ALA A 30 -16.23 -4.11 1.66
N ALA A 31 -15.35 -3.24 1.17
CA ALA A 31 -15.56 -1.80 1.18
C ALA A 31 -16.52 -1.32 0.10
N GLY A 32 -16.90 -2.19 -0.84
CA GLY A 32 -17.88 -1.85 -1.87
C GLY A 32 -17.28 -1.35 -3.18
N PHE A 33 -15.98 -1.49 -3.39
CA PHE A 33 -15.36 -1.12 -4.66
C PHE A 33 -15.81 -2.06 -5.77
N ASP A 34 -15.88 -1.55 -7.00
CA ASP A 34 -16.19 -2.38 -8.16
C ASP A 34 -14.97 -3.21 -8.57
N ASP A 35 -15.19 -4.12 -9.52
CA ASP A 35 -14.16 -5.07 -9.94
C ASP A 35 -12.91 -4.38 -10.48
N GLU A 36 -13.08 -3.29 -11.22
CA GLU A 36 -11.94 -2.56 -11.77
C GLU A 36 -11.11 -1.92 -10.65
N GLU A 37 -11.77 -1.30 -9.68
CA GLU A 37 -11.08 -0.68 -8.56
C GLU A 37 -10.42 -1.72 -7.66
N ILE A 38 -11.09 -2.86 -7.43
CA ILE A 38 -10.51 -3.97 -6.67
C ILE A 38 -9.20 -4.42 -7.32
N MET A 39 -9.20 -4.57 -8.64
CA MET A 39 -8.00 -4.96 -9.37
C MET A 39 -6.87 -3.94 -9.19
N LYS A 40 -7.19 -2.65 -9.31
CA LYS A 40 -6.19 -1.59 -9.16
C LYS A 40 -5.61 -1.55 -7.76
N ILE A 41 -6.47 -1.66 -6.75
CA ILE A 41 -6.04 -1.67 -5.35
C ILE A 41 -5.15 -2.89 -5.10
N SER A 42 -5.55 -4.06 -5.58
CA SER A 42 -4.77 -5.29 -5.41
C SER A 42 -3.39 -5.17 -6.05
N MET A 43 -3.31 -4.58 -7.23
CA MET A 43 -2.03 -4.37 -7.92
C MET A 43 -1.14 -3.38 -7.17
N ALA A 44 -1.72 -2.30 -6.65
CA ALA A 44 -0.96 -1.33 -5.89
C ALA A 44 -0.37 -1.95 -4.62
N VAL A 45 -1.16 -2.74 -3.91
CA VAL A 45 -0.70 -3.40 -2.70
C VAL A 45 0.35 -4.46 -3.02
N ARG A 46 0.19 -5.19 -4.12
CA ARG A 46 1.20 -6.15 -4.55
C ARG A 46 2.53 -5.45 -4.79
N GLU A 47 2.53 -4.33 -5.49
CA GLU A 47 3.75 -3.57 -5.74
C GLU A 47 4.38 -3.07 -4.44
N ALA A 48 3.57 -2.60 -3.51
CA ALA A 48 4.06 -2.15 -2.22
C ALA A 48 4.72 -3.31 -1.45
N ALA A 49 4.09 -4.49 -1.49
CA ALA A 49 4.63 -5.67 -0.83
C ALA A 49 5.93 -6.15 -1.50
N VAL A 50 6.00 -6.11 -2.82
CA VAL A 50 7.23 -6.46 -3.55
C VAL A 50 8.35 -5.51 -3.14
N ASN A 51 8.06 -4.22 -3.05
CA ASN A 51 9.06 -3.24 -2.62
C ASN A 51 9.55 -3.54 -1.21
N ALA A 52 8.66 -3.90 -0.30
CA ALA A 52 9.03 -4.22 1.07
C ALA A 52 9.86 -5.49 1.16
N VAL A 53 9.43 -6.57 0.50
CA VAL A 53 10.08 -7.87 0.56
C VAL A 53 11.43 -7.84 -0.17
N LEU A 54 11.44 -7.34 -1.40
CA LEU A 54 12.60 -7.42 -2.28
C LEU A 54 13.58 -6.27 -2.05
N HIS A 55 13.07 -5.03 -2.07
CA HIS A 55 13.95 -3.86 -2.01
C HIS A 55 14.24 -3.41 -0.59
N GLY A 56 13.23 -3.45 0.29
CA GLY A 56 13.42 -3.07 1.69
C GLY A 56 14.19 -4.13 2.45
N ASN A 57 13.60 -5.30 2.56
CA ASN A 57 14.15 -6.39 3.37
C ASN A 57 15.12 -7.31 2.64
N ALA A 58 15.20 -7.23 1.32
CA ALA A 58 16.10 -8.04 0.47
C ALA A 58 15.98 -9.55 0.78
N TYR A 59 14.75 -10.02 0.98
CA TYR A 59 14.45 -11.42 1.32
C TYR A 59 15.12 -11.90 2.61
N ASP A 60 15.58 -11.00 3.46
CA ASP A 60 16.27 -11.38 4.71
C ASP A 60 15.27 -12.07 5.64
N PRO A 61 15.51 -13.34 6.01
CA PRO A 61 14.57 -14.07 6.85
C PRO A 61 14.45 -13.52 8.28
N SER A 62 15.43 -12.71 8.71
CA SER A 62 15.36 -12.08 10.03
C SER A 62 14.52 -10.80 10.02
N LYS A 63 14.11 -10.31 8.85
CA LYS A 63 13.34 -9.09 8.71
C LYS A 63 11.92 -9.39 8.31
N LYS A 64 10.99 -8.67 8.91
CA LYS A 64 9.56 -8.92 8.71
C LYS A 64 8.92 -7.78 7.93
N VAL A 65 7.79 -8.10 7.32
CA VAL A 65 6.91 -7.13 6.67
C VAL A 65 5.65 -7.03 7.52
N THR A 66 5.26 -5.83 7.86
CA THR A 66 4.00 -5.60 8.56
C THR A 66 3.01 -5.05 7.55
N LEU A 67 1.84 -5.68 7.49
CA LEU A 67 0.73 -5.27 6.65
C LEU A 67 -0.42 -4.88 7.54
N ALA A 68 -0.97 -3.69 7.35
CA ALA A 68 -2.15 -3.27 8.09
C ALA A 68 -3.19 -2.78 7.10
N PHE A 69 -4.42 -3.21 7.30
CA PHE A 69 -5.56 -2.82 6.47
C PHE A 69 -6.64 -2.30 7.40
N GLU A 70 -7.18 -1.14 7.08
CA GLU A 70 -8.28 -0.56 7.86
C GLU A 70 -9.35 -0.05 6.91
N ARG A 71 -10.58 -0.51 7.13
CA ARG A 71 -11.73 -0.04 6.37
C ARG A 71 -12.59 0.82 7.26
N THR A 72 -12.77 2.08 6.86
CA THR A 72 -13.68 2.99 7.53
C THR A 72 -14.87 3.26 6.62
N ALA A 73 -15.79 4.13 7.05
CA ALA A 73 -16.93 4.51 6.22
C ALA A 73 -16.49 5.23 4.95
N HIS A 74 -15.36 5.90 4.97
CA HIS A 74 -14.93 6.77 3.88
C HIS A 74 -13.65 6.35 3.19
N ASP A 75 -12.86 5.47 3.80
CA ASP A 75 -11.54 5.15 3.28
C ASP A 75 -11.20 3.69 3.46
N LEU A 76 -10.37 3.20 2.55
CA LEU A 76 -9.61 1.98 2.76
C LEU A 76 -8.16 2.41 2.90
N VAL A 77 -7.58 2.15 4.08
CA VAL A 77 -6.21 2.53 4.41
C VAL A 77 -5.36 1.27 4.48
N ILE A 78 -4.24 1.29 3.77
CA ILE A 78 -3.34 0.15 3.71
C ILE A 78 -1.94 0.64 4.02
N VAL A 79 -1.28 -0.02 4.97
CA VAL A 79 0.07 0.33 5.38
C VAL A 79 0.95 -0.89 5.19
N VAL A 80 2.06 -0.71 4.50
CA VAL A 80 3.09 -1.74 4.31
C VAL A 80 4.37 -1.21 4.91
N ARG A 81 4.94 -1.97 5.85
CA ARG A 81 6.13 -1.55 6.58
C ARG A 81 7.20 -2.61 6.45
N ASP A 82 8.42 -2.22 6.09
CA ASP A 82 9.56 -3.12 6.08
C ASP A 82 10.56 -2.76 7.18
N GLN A 83 11.53 -3.63 7.38
CA GLN A 83 12.60 -3.46 8.35
C GLN A 83 13.95 -3.41 7.65
N GLY A 84 13.98 -2.80 6.45
CA GLY A 84 15.19 -2.64 5.69
C GLY A 84 16.25 -1.87 6.45
N LYS A 85 17.39 -1.62 5.80
CA LYS A 85 18.48 -0.88 6.43
C LYS A 85 18.05 0.50 6.91
N GLY A 86 16.96 0.98 6.39
CA GLY A 86 16.54 2.34 6.62
C GLY A 86 17.33 3.29 5.74
N LEU A 87 16.82 4.49 5.63
CA LEU A 87 17.44 5.51 4.82
C LEU A 87 17.59 6.77 5.66
N ASP A 88 18.68 7.47 5.45
CA ASP A 88 18.84 8.80 6.03
C ASP A 88 17.82 9.70 5.34
N ALA A 89 16.92 10.27 6.10
CA ALA A 89 15.82 11.07 5.55
C ALA A 89 16.34 12.23 4.69
N THR A 90 17.52 12.73 4.99
CA THR A 90 18.10 13.85 4.23
C THR A 90 18.68 13.41 2.90
N LYS A 91 18.83 12.09 2.68
CA LYS A 91 19.46 11.54 1.48
C LYS A 91 18.49 10.72 0.65
N ILE A 92 17.22 10.69 1.01
CA ILE A 92 16.24 9.90 0.31
C ILE A 92 15.92 10.58 -1.02
N PRO A 93 16.09 9.87 -2.14
CA PRO A 93 15.72 10.45 -3.43
C PRO A 93 14.21 10.56 -3.56
N ASP A 94 13.77 11.57 -4.28
CA ASP A 94 12.36 11.71 -4.62
C ASP A 94 11.97 10.56 -5.55
N PRO A 95 11.06 9.66 -5.15
CA PRO A 95 10.67 8.53 -5.99
C PRO A 95 9.97 8.96 -7.28
N LEU A 96 9.49 10.20 -7.35
CA LEU A 96 8.82 10.71 -8.54
C LEU A 96 9.76 11.51 -9.45
N ALA A 97 11.00 11.73 -9.04
CA ALA A 97 11.98 12.38 -9.91
C ALA A 97 12.23 11.51 -11.15
N PRO A 98 12.39 12.11 -12.33
CA PRO A 98 12.55 11.33 -13.56
C PRO A 98 13.64 10.27 -13.49
N ASP A 99 14.78 10.58 -12.89
CA ASP A 99 15.88 9.62 -12.78
C ASP A 99 15.50 8.43 -11.90
N ASN A 100 14.67 8.64 -10.89
CA ASN A 100 14.25 7.58 -9.97
C ASN A 100 13.13 6.73 -10.57
N LEU A 101 12.31 7.32 -11.43
CA LEU A 101 11.24 6.56 -12.09
C LEU A 101 11.80 5.49 -13.03
N LEU A 102 13.04 5.66 -13.50
CA LEU A 102 13.68 4.67 -14.34
C LEU A 102 14.23 3.49 -13.57
N LYS A 103 14.32 3.59 -12.24
CA LYS A 103 14.73 2.50 -11.39
C LYS A 103 13.53 1.62 -11.09
N THR A 104 13.78 0.34 -10.80
CA THR A 104 12.71 -0.63 -10.58
C THR A 104 11.72 -0.17 -9.51
N SER A 105 12.24 0.28 -8.37
CA SER A 105 11.37 0.73 -7.28
C SER A 105 10.61 2.01 -7.63
N GLY A 106 11.19 2.87 -8.45
CA GLY A 106 10.52 4.09 -8.89
C GLY A 106 9.29 3.82 -9.72
N ARG A 107 9.34 2.80 -10.58
CA ARG A 107 8.19 2.41 -11.39
C ARG A 107 7.06 1.89 -10.54
N GLY A 108 7.39 1.09 -9.52
CA GLY A 108 6.39 0.57 -8.59
C GLY A 108 5.66 1.69 -7.86
N ILE A 109 6.39 2.68 -7.38
CA ILE A 109 5.80 3.83 -6.70
C ILE A 109 4.90 4.63 -7.65
N PHE A 110 5.31 4.78 -8.90
CA PHE A 110 4.49 5.47 -9.90
C PHE A 110 3.15 4.75 -10.08
N LEU A 111 3.19 3.42 -10.22
CA LEU A 111 1.98 2.62 -10.38
C LEU A 111 1.08 2.75 -9.15
N ILE A 112 1.66 2.68 -7.95
CA ILE A 112 0.89 2.81 -6.72
C ILE A 112 0.18 4.16 -6.68
N ARG A 113 0.89 5.24 -7.00
CA ARG A 113 0.29 6.58 -7.03
C ARG A 113 -0.79 6.71 -8.09
N SER A 114 -0.68 5.96 -9.19
CA SER A 114 -1.68 5.99 -10.25
C SER A 114 -2.99 5.35 -9.83
N PHE A 115 -2.94 4.38 -8.92
CA PHE A 115 -4.11 3.59 -8.55
C PHE A 115 -4.72 3.98 -7.20
N MET A 116 -3.98 4.70 -6.36
CA MET A 116 -4.45 5.10 -5.04
C MET A 116 -4.67 6.60 -4.99
N ASP A 117 -5.54 7.04 -4.09
CA ASP A 117 -5.86 8.47 -3.97
C ASP A 117 -4.80 9.22 -3.18
N VAL A 118 -4.25 8.60 -2.15
CA VAL A 118 -3.19 9.20 -1.32
C VAL A 118 -2.10 8.15 -1.13
N VAL A 119 -0.85 8.56 -1.31
CA VAL A 119 0.30 7.71 -1.06
C VAL A 119 1.33 8.51 -0.28
N GLU A 120 1.72 8.00 0.88
CA GLU A 120 2.72 8.62 1.73
C GLU A 120 3.85 7.63 1.98
N ILE A 121 5.07 8.09 1.86
CA ILE A 121 6.26 7.29 2.11
C ILE A 121 6.97 7.88 3.32
N HIS A 122 7.11 7.08 4.37
CA HIS A 122 7.73 7.50 5.62
C HIS A 122 8.97 6.66 5.89
N PRO A 123 10.13 7.05 5.35
CA PRO A 123 11.36 6.32 5.60
C PRO A 123 11.93 6.69 6.96
N SER A 124 12.65 5.73 7.55
CA SER A 124 13.35 5.95 8.81
C SER A 124 14.64 5.14 8.78
N GLN A 125 15.42 5.22 9.85
CA GLN A 125 16.67 4.46 9.94
C GLN A 125 16.43 2.98 10.17
N THR A 126 15.20 2.59 10.54
CA THR A 126 14.86 1.20 10.85
C THR A 126 13.96 0.55 9.81
N GLY A 127 13.64 1.25 8.73
CA GLY A 127 12.80 0.72 7.68
C GLY A 127 11.99 1.80 6.99
N THR A 128 11.06 1.37 6.17
CA THR A 128 10.19 2.29 5.43
C THR A 128 8.73 1.89 5.63
N GLU A 129 7.89 2.88 5.85
CA GLU A 129 6.45 2.71 5.90
C GLU A 129 5.84 3.35 4.66
N LEU A 130 5.05 2.58 3.94
CA LEU A 130 4.28 3.07 2.80
C LEU A 130 2.80 3.04 3.17
N ARG A 131 2.17 4.20 3.15
CA ARG A 131 0.76 4.33 3.51
C ARG A 131 -0.03 4.70 2.27
N MET A 132 -1.06 3.94 1.98
CA MET A 132 -1.91 4.10 0.81
C MET A 132 -3.35 4.25 1.24
N ILE A 133 -4.06 5.21 0.65
CA ILE A 133 -5.46 5.45 0.97
C ILE A 133 -6.25 5.47 -0.33
N LYS A 134 -7.35 4.73 -0.35
CA LYS A 134 -8.32 4.78 -1.43
C LYS A 134 -9.65 5.24 -0.84
N HIS A 135 -10.19 6.32 -1.38
CA HIS A 135 -11.47 6.83 -0.90
C HIS A 135 -12.61 5.93 -1.36
N VAL A 136 -13.46 5.57 -0.42
CA VAL A 136 -14.64 4.77 -0.70
C VAL A 136 -15.71 5.70 -1.27
N HIS A 137 -16.16 5.38 -2.46
CA HIS A 137 -17.28 6.10 -3.03
C HIS A 137 -18.55 5.65 -2.32
N GLY A 138 -19.32 6.59 -1.82
CA GLY A 138 -20.58 6.27 -1.21
C GLY A 138 -21.52 5.64 -2.23
N ASN A 139 -22.66 5.13 -1.75
CA ASN A 139 -23.67 4.65 -2.67
C ASN A 139 -24.18 5.84 -3.52
N PRO A 140 -24.94 5.60 -4.61
CA PRO A 140 -25.39 6.71 -5.46
C PRO A 140 -26.14 7.81 -4.74
N ALA A 141 -26.88 7.48 -3.67
CA ALA A 141 -27.58 8.49 -2.89
C ALA A 141 -26.61 9.40 -2.14
N ASP A 142 -25.56 8.82 -1.55
CA ASP A 142 -24.55 9.59 -0.83
C ASP A 142 -23.78 10.51 -1.79
N SER A 143 -23.48 10.00 -2.98
CA SER A 143 -22.81 10.79 -4.00
C SER A 143 -23.62 11.99 -4.44
N LYS A 144 -24.94 11.82 -4.56
CA LYS A 144 -25.83 12.92 -4.91
C LYS A 144 -25.87 13.96 -3.81
N GLU A 145 -25.91 13.53 -2.56
CA GLU A 145 -25.88 14.44 -1.42
C GLU A 145 -24.59 15.25 -1.39
N ALA A 146 -23.48 14.61 -1.67
CA ALA A 146 -22.19 15.30 -1.68
C ALA A 146 -22.11 16.35 -2.79
N LEU A 147 -22.84 16.17 -3.88
CA LEU A 147 -22.85 17.10 -4.99
C LEU A 147 -23.83 18.27 -4.80
N GLN A 148 -24.70 18.15 -3.84
CA GLN A 148 -25.67 19.20 -3.53
C GLN A 148 -25.12 20.17 -2.49
#